data_211420a460061a3ce2d9e985d0aba431
#
_entry.id   211420a460061a3ce2d9e985d0aba431
#
_cell.length_a   1.000
_cell.length_b   1.000
_cell.length_c   1.000
_cell.angle_alpha   90.00
_cell.angle_beta   90.00
_cell.angle_gamma   90.00
#
_symmetry.space_group_name_H-M   'P 1'
#
loop_
_entity.id
_entity.type
_entity.pdbx_description
1 polymer ?
#
loop_
_entity_poly.entity_id
_entity_poly.type
_entity_poly.pdbx_seq_one_letter_code
_entity_poly.pdbx_strand_id
1 'polypeptide(L)'
;MGIGAALLLHYGMATPYLFDFWGDAGLMPRAIVLRDIANPWTQSVFFYFTASWQWIAFHVLFLVCCAAFVIGWRTSWVKWIVLIGQISYDHRNPLLTYGVDKILAGLLIILCLAPIGRAMSLDRVRAVRAAKRSNLGATLLPYSSPWTGACTRLMQIQMAALFFFSAINKSGYDWWNGDALWVVFTTEEYYSPVILKLLASHYWLVNIGTYGTILIELAFPFLIWQERTRPYLLAAALLLHAQFAVLMRLFYFSFVMMMGHMSFVRPEWLTRLGLAWKRKMGDMEMIYDGGCGFCVRSMIWFLAFDGLGQIKTRDFRTDPSPVVSDAQMEKALYLVLPDGRALAGFEAYRYVVLRVPGLWWQIPLFYVPVFSRLVGDSIYSWIAGNRSWLSSILTALHRS
;
A
#
# COMPACT_ATOMS: atom_id res chain seq x y z
N MET A 1 -0.92 0.62 -3.45
CA MET A 1 -1.26 1.08 -2.09
C MET A 1 -0.01 1.54 -1.34
N GLY A 2 0.96 0.68 -0.97
CA GLY A 2 2.12 1.06 -0.16
C GLY A 2 2.94 2.24 -0.72
N ILE A 3 3.32 2.19 -1.99
CA ILE A 3 4.05 3.30 -2.65
C ILE A 3 3.23 4.59 -2.65
N GLY A 4 1.92 4.52 -2.89
CA GLY A 4 1.06 5.70 -2.80
C GLY A 4 0.98 6.29 -1.39
N ALA A 5 0.96 5.42 -0.36
CA ALA A 5 0.98 5.86 1.04
C ALA A 5 2.32 6.53 1.39
N ALA A 6 3.45 5.98 0.92
CA ALA A 6 4.76 6.59 1.09
C ALA A 6 4.82 8.02 0.52
N LEU A 7 4.34 8.18 -0.73
CA LEU A 7 4.27 9.49 -1.38
C LEU A 7 3.34 10.46 -0.65
N LEU A 8 2.16 10.00 -0.29
CA LEU A 8 1.17 10.83 0.40
C LEU A 8 1.70 11.34 1.75
N LEU A 9 2.38 10.49 2.51
CA LEU A 9 3.00 10.87 3.77
C LEU A 9 4.17 11.82 3.54
N HIS A 10 5.11 11.48 2.65
CA HIS A 10 6.30 12.30 2.38
C HIS A 10 5.93 13.71 1.94
N TYR A 11 5.14 13.86 0.88
CA TYR A 11 4.73 15.17 0.38
C TYR A 11 3.68 15.86 1.25
N GLY A 12 2.84 15.10 1.96
CA GLY A 12 1.93 15.64 2.96
C GLY A 12 2.66 16.31 4.11
N MET A 13 3.73 15.70 4.62
CA MET A 13 4.58 16.28 5.66
C MET A 13 5.38 17.48 5.16
N ALA A 14 5.72 17.51 3.87
CA ALA A 14 6.43 18.62 3.25
C ALA A 14 5.52 19.82 2.89
N THR A 15 4.19 19.69 3.02
CA THR A 15 3.24 20.75 2.66
C THR A 15 3.53 22.11 3.29
N PRO A 16 3.87 22.23 4.60
CA PRO A 16 4.21 23.53 5.21
C PRO A 16 5.43 24.21 4.58
N TYR A 17 6.33 23.43 4.00
CA TYR A 17 7.60 23.85 3.43
C TYR A 17 7.58 23.89 1.90
N LEU A 18 6.41 23.87 1.26
CA LEU A 18 6.27 23.78 -0.19
C LEU A 18 7.09 24.86 -0.93
N PHE A 19 7.00 26.10 -0.49
CA PHE A 19 7.71 27.21 -1.11
C PHE A 19 9.18 27.27 -0.72
N ASP A 20 9.52 26.86 0.52
CA ASP A 20 10.91 26.81 0.97
C ASP A 20 11.70 25.75 0.21
N PHE A 21 11.07 24.61 -0.07
CA PHE A 21 11.73 23.48 -0.73
C PHE A 21 11.71 23.59 -2.25
N TRP A 22 10.62 24.00 -2.84
CA TRP A 22 10.46 23.98 -4.31
C TRP A 22 10.09 25.34 -4.92
N GLY A 23 9.77 26.36 -4.14
CA GLY A 23 9.44 27.71 -4.62
C GLY A 23 10.59 28.41 -5.32
N ASP A 24 10.27 29.48 -6.07
CA ASP A 24 11.27 30.21 -6.85
C ASP A 24 12.29 30.96 -5.97
N ALA A 25 11.91 31.34 -4.76
CA ALA A 25 12.78 31.99 -3.77
C ALA A 25 13.21 31.01 -2.64
N GLY A 26 12.98 29.70 -2.80
CA GLY A 26 13.32 28.68 -1.84
C GLY A 26 14.79 28.26 -1.88
N LEU A 27 15.10 27.10 -1.26
CA LEU A 27 16.47 26.56 -1.15
C LEU A 27 17.23 26.50 -2.47
N MET A 28 16.54 26.23 -3.58
CA MET A 28 17.12 26.19 -4.91
C MET A 28 16.30 27.07 -5.85
N PRO A 29 16.74 28.32 -6.14
CA PRO A 29 16.08 29.20 -7.11
C PRO A 29 15.95 28.56 -8.49
N ARG A 30 14.77 28.66 -9.12
CA ARG A 30 14.51 28.08 -10.44
C ARG A 30 15.53 28.49 -11.49
N ALA A 31 15.99 29.74 -11.45
CA ALA A 31 16.99 30.26 -12.40
C ALA A 31 18.31 29.47 -12.33
N ILE A 32 18.75 29.08 -11.13
CA ILE A 32 19.96 28.26 -10.92
C ILE A 32 19.74 26.87 -11.48
N VAL A 33 18.60 26.25 -11.19
CA VAL A 33 18.28 24.89 -11.71
C VAL A 33 18.31 24.89 -13.23
N LEU A 34 17.66 25.85 -13.88
CA LEU A 34 17.57 25.93 -15.34
C LEU A 34 18.91 26.25 -16.01
N ARG A 35 19.76 27.03 -15.35
CA ARG A 35 21.05 27.45 -15.91
C ARG A 35 22.14 26.40 -15.72
N ASP A 36 22.24 25.84 -14.51
CA ASP A 36 23.43 25.11 -14.05
C ASP A 36 23.24 23.61 -13.95
N ILE A 37 21.97 23.14 -13.83
CA ILE A 37 21.66 21.74 -13.52
C ILE A 37 20.79 21.10 -14.62
N ALA A 38 19.85 21.84 -15.18
CA ALA A 38 18.92 21.30 -16.16
C ALA A 38 19.62 20.92 -17.47
N ASN A 39 19.23 19.78 -17.98
CA ASN A 39 19.56 19.29 -19.31
C ASN A 39 18.25 19.04 -20.08
N PRO A 40 18.28 18.67 -21.39
CA PRO A 40 17.06 18.45 -22.18
C PRO A 40 16.09 17.41 -21.58
N TRP A 41 16.58 16.52 -20.72
CA TRP A 41 15.77 15.49 -20.05
C TRP A 41 15.25 15.91 -18.67
N THR A 42 15.75 17.04 -18.13
CA THR A 42 15.32 17.57 -16.83
C THR A 42 14.04 18.36 -17.01
N GLN A 43 12.89 17.68 -16.98
CA GLN A 43 11.57 18.29 -17.16
C GLN A 43 10.81 18.32 -15.83
N SER A 44 10.21 19.47 -15.52
CA SER A 44 9.35 19.66 -14.35
C SER A 44 8.16 20.54 -14.69
N VAL A 45 6.98 20.16 -14.25
CA VAL A 45 5.77 21.01 -14.38
C VAL A 45 5.96 22.36 -13.68
N PHE A 46 6.73 22.37 -12.59
CA PHE A 46 7.03 23.60 -11.84
C PHE A 46 7.81 24.65 -12.64
N PHE A 47 8.50 24.29 -13.69
CA PHE A 47 9.23 25.27 -14.54
C PHE A 47 8.31 26.21 -15.31
N TYR A 48 7.05 25.82 -15.49
CA TYR A 48 6.03 26.58 -16.23
C TYR A 48 5.13 27.42 -15.32
N PHE A 49 5.29 27.34 -13.99
CA PHE A 49 4.46 28.11 -13.07
C PHE A 49 4.95 29.55 -12.94
N THR A 50 4.00 30.49 -12.99
CA THR A 50 4.26 31.92 -12.91
C THR A 50 3.62 32.57 -11.69
N ALA A 51 2.64 31.88 -11.05
CA ALA A 51 1.90 32.40 -9.91
C ALA A 51 1.86 31.39 -8.76
N SER A 52 1.93 31.86 -7.52
CA SER A 52 2.00 31.01 -6.32
C SER A 52 0.82 30.06 -6.17
N TRP A 53 -0.38 30.44 -6.62
CA TRP A 53 -1.56 29.57 -6.56
C TRP A 53 -1.40 28.30 -7.42
N GLN A 54 -0.62 28.34 -8.50
CA GLN A 54 -0.36 27.16 -9.36
C GLN A 54 0.43 26.08 -8.61
N TRP A 55 1.38 26.49 -7.75
CA TRP A 55 2.13 25.60 -6.87
C TRP A 55 1.20 24.89 -5.89
N ILE A 56 0.33 25.65 -5.21
CA ILE A 56 -0.63 25.12 -4.27
C ILE A 56 -1.61 24.17 -4.96
N ALA A 57 -2.17 24.61 -6.10
CA ALA A 57 -3.13 23.79 -6.85
C ALA A 57 -2.52 22.47 -7.32
N PHE A 58 -1.29 22.51 -7.85
CA PHE A 58 -0.59 21.31 -8.27
C PHE A 58 -0.27 20.39 -7.10
N HIS A 59 0.20 20.93 -5.97
CA HIS A 59 0.51 20.17 -4.77
C HIS A 59 -0.74 19.46 -4.22
N VAL A 60 -1.84 20.20 -4.10
CA VAL A 60 -3.13 19.61 -3.65
C VAL A 60 -3.62 18.54 -4.62
N LEU A 61 -3.58 18.80 -5.92
CA LEU A 61 -3.94 17.80 -6.93
C LEU A 61 -3.06 16.55 -6.83
N PHE A 62 -1.76 16.73 -6.64
CA PHE A 62 -0.82 15.62 -6.48
C PHE A 62 -1.14 14.78 -5.23
N LEU A 63 -1.40 15.41 -4.08
CA LEU A 63 -1.80 14.70 -2.86
C LEU A 63 -3.13 13.96 -3.02
N VAL A 64 -4.11 14.57 -3.70
CA VAL A 64 -5.38 13.92 -4.04
C VAL A 64 -5.15 12.71 -4.95
N CYS A 65 -4.26 12.83 -5.94
CA CYS A 65 -3.90 11.71 -6.81
C CYS A 65 -3.13 10.61 -6.04
N CYS A 66 -2.24 10.96 -5.11
CA CYS A 66 -1.58 9.98 -4.24
C CYS A 66 -2.62 9.24 -3.36
N ALA A 67 -3.58 9.94 -2.78
CA ALA A 67 -4.67 9.33 -2.01
C ALA A 67 -5.54 8.42 -2.90
N ALA A 68 -5.89 8.87 -4.11
CA ALA A 68 -6.60 8.05 -5.10
C ALA A 68 -5.80 6.79 -5.50
N PHE A 69 -4.47 6.91 -5.60
CA PHE A 69 -3.57 5.79 -5.88
C PHE A 69 -3.51 4.79 -4.72
N VAL A 70 -3.55 5.27 -3.46
CA VAL A 70 -3.63 4.42 -2.25
C VAL A 70 -4.91 3.58 -2.27
N ILE A 71 -6.07 4.19 -2.51
CA ILE A 71 -7.35 3.47 -2.51
C ILE A 71 -7.62 2.70 -3.81
N GLY A 72 -6.75 2.87 -4.81
CA GLY A 72 -6.89 2.21 -6.11
C GLY A 72 -8.08 2.70 -6.92
N TRP A 73 -8.28 4.03 -6.98
CA TRP A 73 -9.34 4.67 -7.75
C TRP A 73 -8.83 5.18 -9.08
N ARG A 74 -9.45 4.75 -10.20
CA ARG A 74 -9.05 5.11 -11.57
C ARG A 74 -7.53 4.94 -11.81
N THR A 75 -6.98 3.84 -11.31
CA THR A 75 -5.53 3.57 -11.35
C THR A 75 -4.91 3.68 -12.74
N SER A 76 -5.69 3.42 -13.79
CA SER A 76 -5.23 3.54 -15.18
C SER A 76 -4.69 4.92 -15.54
N TRP A 77 -5.24 5.99 -14.95
CA TRP A 77 -4.84 7.37 -15.19
C TRP A 77 -4.00 7.96 -14.04
N VAL A 78 -4.44 7.70 -12.81
CA VAL A 78 -3.83 8.27 -11.60
C VAL A 78 -2.35 7.90 -11.48
N LYS A 79 -1.95 6.68 -11.85
CA LYS A 79 -0.56 6.24 -11.83
C LYS A 79 0.38 7.13 -12.66
N TRP A 80 -0.09 7.62 -13.81
CA TRP A 80 0.69 8.51 -14.67
C TRP A 80 0.84 9.90 -14.07
N ILE A 81 -0.23 10.44 -13.47
CA ILE A 81 -0.19 11.75 -12.80
C ILE A 81 0.77 11.69 -11.60
N VAL A 82 0.74 10.60 -10.84
CA VAL A 82 1.64 10.38 -9.71
C VAL A 82 3.10 10.28 -10.18
N LEU A 83 3.38 9.58 -11.27
CA LEU A 83 4.73 9.50 -11.84
C LEU A 83 5.23 10.87 -12.32
N ILE A 84 4.41 11.61 -13.07
CA ILE A 84 4.75 12.95 -13.56
C ILE A 84 4.99 13.91 -12.39
N GLY A 85 4.17 13.82 -11.35
CA GLY A 85 4.33 14.61 -10.13
C GLY A 85 5.65 14.31 -9.43
N GLN A 86 5.97 13.03 -9.17
CA GLN A 86 7.23 12.61 -8.56
C GLN A 86 8.45 13.15 -9.33
N ILE A 87 8.49 12.93 -10.64
CA ILE A 87 9.58 13.41 -11.50
C ILE A 87 9.66 14.94 -11.44
N SER A 88 8.51 15.62 -11.39
CA SER A 88 8.48 17.09 -11.33
C SER A 88 9.08 17.63 -10.04
N TYR A 89 8.80 17.03 -8.89
CA TYR A 89 9.41 17.38 -7.62
C TYR A 89 10.92 17.12 -7.62
N ASP A 90 11.34 15.94 -8.07
CA ASP A 90 12.75 15.55 -8.13
C ASP A 90 13.57 16.51 -9.00
N HIS A 91 13.05 16.87 -10.17
CA HIS A 91 13.75 17.75 -11.10
C HIS A 91 13.68 19.24 -10.70
N ARG A 92 12.64 19.62 -9.91
CA ARG A 92 12.53 21.00 -9.44
C ARG A 92 13.58 21.35 -8.40
N ASN A 93 13.91 20.42 -7.50
CA ASN A 93 14.94 20.65 -6.51
C ASN A 93 15.82 19.38 -6.33
N PRO A 94 16.87 19.26 -7.13
CA PRO A 94 17.81 18.12 -7.06
C PRO A 94 18.56 18.01 -5.74
N LEU A 95 18.69 19.09 -4.95
CA LEU A 95 19.34 19.04 -3.63
C LEU A 95 18.55 18.25 -2.59
N LEU A 96 17.23 18.15 -2.76
CA LEU A 96 16.36 17.37 -1.88
C LEU A 96 16.20 15.92 -2.34
N THR A 97 16.78 15.58 -3.51
CA THR A 97 16.61 14.26 -4.10
C THR A 97 17.64 13.30 -3.54
N TYR A 98 17.16 12.27 -2.86
CA TYR A 98 17.98 11.17 -2.33
C TYR A 98 17.89 9.93 -3.24
N GLY A 99 18.66 8.90 -2.88
CA GLY A 99 18.62 7.61 -3.58
C GLY A 99 17.23 6.99 -3.63
N VAL A 100 16.43 7.16 -2.58
CA VAL A 100 15.06 6.64 -2.51
C VAL A 100 14.14 7.23 -3.59
N ASP A 101 14.30 8.49 -3.97
CA ASP A 101 13.45 9.14 -4.98
C ASP A 101 13.71 8.53 -6.36
N LYS A 102 14.97 8.22 -6.68
CA LYS A 102 15.33 7.53 -7.92
C LYS A 102 14.82 6.09 -7.96
N ILE A 103 14.90 5.39 -6.83
CA ILE A 103 14.33 4.05 -6.69
C ILE A 103 12.82 4.10 -6.91
N LEU A 104 12.16 5.05 -6.27
CA LEU A 104 10.72 5.23 -6.32
C LEU A 104 10.24 5.60 -7.75
N ALA A 105 10.94 6.52 -8.42
CA ALA A 105 10.65 6.86 -9.82
C ALA A 105 10.73 5.60 -10.72
N GLY A 106 11.78 4.78 -10.56
CA GLY A 106 11.90 3.52 -11.29
C GLY A 106 10.75 2.54 -10.99
N LEU A 107 10.39 2.35 -9.72
CA LEU A 107 9.24 1.53 -9.33
C LEU A 107 7.92 2.06 -9.90
N LEU A 108 7.72 3.38 -9.89
CA LEU A 108 6.54 4.03 -10.46
C LEU A 108 6.45 3.82 -11.97
N ILE A 109 7.56 3.91 -12.71
CA ILE A 109 7.60 3.63 -14.15
C ILE A 109 7.09 2.20 -14.41
N ILE A 110 7.59 1.21 -13.67
CA ILE A 110 7.15 -0.18 -13.82
C ILE A 110 5.67 -0.33 -13.44
N LEU A 111 5.21 0.33 -12.38
CA LEU A 111 3.79 0.33 -11.99
C LEU A 111 2.91 1.01 -13.04
N CYS A 112 3.40 2.02 -13.73
CA CYS A 112 2.70 2.65 -14.86
C CYS A 112 2.52 1.69 -16.04
N LEU A 113 3.45 0.78 -16.24
CA LEU A 113 3.32 -0.27 -17.26
C LEU A 113 2.43 -1.43 -16.78
N ALA A 114 2.37 -1.69 -15.48
CA ALA A 114 1.63 -2.80 -14.91
C ALA A 114 0.12 -2.59 -14.91
N PRO A 115 -0.70 -3.65 -15.07
CA PRO A 115 -2.16 -3.61 -14.94
C PRO A 115 -2.58 -3.61 -13.45
N ILE A 116 -2.23 -2.55 -12.73
CA ILE A 116 -2.56 -2.38 -11.30
C ILE A 116 -4.04 -2.10 -11.07
N GLY A 117 -4.50 -2.12 -9.80
CA GLY A 117 -5.91 -1.89 -9.45
C GLY A 117 -6.82 -3.11 -9.62
N ARG A 118 -6.26 -4.30 -9.84
CA ARG A 118 -7.02 -5.55 -10.05
C ARG A 118 -7.34 -6.29 -8.75
N ALA A 119 -6.72 -5.91 -7.63
CA ALA A 119 -6.96 -6.50 -6.30
C ALA A 119 -6.95 -5.40 -5.23
N MET A 120 -7.70 -5.59 -4.15
CA MET A 120 -7.73 -4.73 -2.96
C MET A 120 -7.89 -3.23 -3.28
N SER A 121 -8.79 -2.87 -4.21
CA SER A 121 -8.92 -1.51 -4.74
C SER A 121 -10.36 -1.15 -5.08
N LEU A 122 -10.66 0.14 -5.19
CA LEU A 122 -11.97 0.60 -5.67
C LEU A 122 -12.23 0.20 -7.12
N ASP A 123 -11.19 0.09 -7.95
CA ASP A 123 -11.34 -0.39 -9.33
C ASP A 123 -11.76 -1.87 -9.34
N ARG A 124 -11.25 -2.68 -8.38
CA ARG A 124 -11.72 -4.06 -8.19
C ARG A 124 -13.19 -4.10 -7.80
N VAL A 125 -13.62 -3.26 -6.84
CA VAL A 125 -15.04 -3.16 -6.43
C VAL A 125 -15.92 -2.84 -7.62
N ARG A 126 -15.51 -1.89 -8.47
CA ARG A 126 -16.24 -1.54 -9.71
C ARG A 126 -16.33 -2.71 -10.68
N ALA A 127 -15.22 -3.43 -10.87
CA ALA A 127 -15.18 -4.59 -11.76
C ALA A 127 -16.08 -5.73 -11.26
N VAL A 128 -16.05 -6.05 -9.96
CA VAL A 128 -16.95 -7.05 -9.34
C VAL A 128 -18.41 -6.62 -9.50
N ARG A 129 -18.70 -5.35 -9.28
CA ARG A 129 -20.06 -4.81 -9.44
C ARG A 129 -20.56 -4.92 -10.89
N ALA A 130 -19.71 -4.60 -11.86
CA ALA A 130 -20.07 -4.73 -13.26
C ALA A 130 -20.35 -6.20 -13.66
N ALA A 131 -19.50 -7.13 -13.24
CA ALA A 131 -19.69 -8.55 -13.48
C ALA A 131 -20.97 -9.10 -12.82
N LYS A 132 -21.29 -8.70 -11.59
CA LYS A 132 -22.50 -9.12 -10.89
C LYS A 132 -23.80 -8.54 -11.47
N ARG A 133 -23.72 -7.42 -12.18
CA ARG A 133 -24.88 -6.88 -12.94
C ARG A 133 -25.21 -7.70 -14.17
N SER A 134 -24.20 -8.23 -14.85
CA SER A 134 -24.38 -9.05 -16.05
C SER A 134 -24.70 -10.51 -15.70
N ASN A 135 -24.18 -11.02 -14.58
CA ASN A 135 -24.44 -12.38 -14.11
C ASN A 135 -24.23 -12.42 -12.57
N LEU A 136 -25.30 -12.66 -11.82
CA LEU A 136 -25.28 -12.77 -10.35
C LEU A 136 -24.33 -13.88 -9.83
N GLY A 137 -24.15 -14.95 -10.60
CA GLY A 137 -23.23 -16.05 -10.30
C GLY A 137 -21.77 -15.79 -10.69
N ALA A 138 -21.46 -14.67 -11.37
CA ALA A 138 -20.12 -14.41 -11.84
C ALA A 138 -19.14 -14.22 -10.68
N THR A 139 -18.10 -15.06 -10.63
CA THR A 139 -16.92 -14.89 -9.78
C THR A 139 -15.81 -14.30 -10.61
N LEU A 140 -15.30 -13.15 -10.20
CA LEU A 140 -14.10 -12.58 -10.80
C LEU A 140 -12.88 -13.31 -10.23
N LEU A 141 -12.32 -14.20 -11.01
CA LEU A 141 -11.04 -14.83 -10.71
C LEU A 141 -9.92 -13.77 -10.57
N PRO A 142 -8.88 -14.04 -9.79
CA PRO A 142 -7.68 -13.21 -9.75
C PRO A 142 -7.15 -13.01 -11.19
N TYR A 143 -6.86 -11.76 -11.53
CA TYR A 143 -6.32 -11.46 -12.85
C TYR A 143 -4.87 -11.95 -12.95
N SER A 144 -4.62 -12.84 -13.88
CA SER A 144 -3.30 -13.32 -14.26
C SER A 144 -3.06 -13.04 -15.73
N SER A 145 -1.92 -12.47 -16.06
CA SER A 145 -1.48 -12.30 -17.45
C SER A 145 0.03 -12.38 -17.54
N PRO A 146 0.59 -12.79 -18.70
CA PRO A 146 2.03 -12.76 -18.95
C PRO A 146 2.63 -11.37 -18.70
N TRP A 147 1.89 -10.31 -19.01
CA TRP A 147 2.30 -8.93 -18.79
C TRP A 147 2.46 -8.57 -17.31
N THR A 148 1.56 -9.05 -16.45
CA THR A 148 1.71 -8.89 -14.99
C THR A 148 3.00 -9.56 -14.50
N GLY A 149 3.29 -10.77 -15.02
CA GLY A 149 4.53 -11.49 -14.73
C GLY A 149 5.76 -10.71 -15.18
N ALA A 150 5.75 -10.15 -16.40
CA ALA A 150 6.85 -9.32 -16.92
C ALA A 150 7.11 -8.08 -16.06
N CYS A 151 6.08 -7.33 -15.68
CA CYS A 151 6.22 -6.17 -14.78
C CYS A 151 6.76 -6.57 -13.40
N THR A 152 6.30 -7.69 -12.84
CA THR A 152 6.84 -8.21 -11.57
C THR A 152 8.32 -8.55 -11.73
N ARG A 153 8.71 -9.17 -12.84
CA ARG A 153 10.12 -9.49 -13.12
C ARG A 153 10.97 -8.23 -13.28
N LEU A 154 10.47 -7.18 -13.91
CA LEU A 154 11.17 -5.89 -14.00
C LEU A 154 11.40 -5.28 -12.62
N MET A 155 10.41 -5.32 -11.72
CA MET A 155 10.60 -4.87 -10.33
C MET A 155 11.66 -5.68 -9.61
N GLN A 156 11.65 -7.00 -9.78
CA GLN A 156 12.66 -7.89 -9.19
C GLN A 156 14.06 -7.57 -9.72
N ILE A 157 14.20 -7.36 -11.03
CA ILE A 157 15.48 -6.99 -11.66
C ILE A 157 15.97 -5.65 -11.11
N GLN A 158 15.09 -4.63 -11.01
CA GLN A 158 15.45 -3.33 -10.44
C GLN A 158 15.98 -3.50 -9.00
N MET A 159 15.29 -4.27 -8.15
CA MET A 159 15.69 -4.49 -6.78
C MET A 159 17.03 -5.27 -6.70
N ALA A 160 17.22 -6.29 -7.52
CA ALA A 160 18.49 -7.03 -7.60
C ALA A 160 19.63 -6.14 -8.06
N ALA A 161 19.43 -5.30 -9.06
CA ALA A 161 20.41 -4.33 -9.54
C ALA A 161 20.79 -3.32 -8.45
N LEU A 162 19.82 -2.80 -7.69
CA LEU A 162 20.07 -1.89 -6.57
C LEU A 162 21.00 -2.52 -5.53
N PHE A 163 20.74 -3.75 -5.14
CA PHE A 163 21.59 -4.48 -4.19
C PHE A 163 22.98 -4.74 -4.76
N PHE A 164 23.06 -5.12 -6.04
CA PHE A 164 24.36 -5.35 -6.70
C PHE A 164 25.21 -4.07 -6.73
N PHE A 165 24.64 -2.96 -7.22
CA PHE A 165 25.38 -1.71 -7.29
C PHE A 165 25.66 -1.12 -5.91
N SER A 166 24.78 -1.32 -4.94
CA SER A 166 25.03 -0.94 -3.55
C SER A 166 26.23 -1.69 -2.99
N ALA A 167 26.31 -3.01 -3.21
CA ALA A 167 27.43 -3.82 -2.73
C ALA A 167 28.77 -3.41 -3.34
N ILE A 168 28.86 -3.26 -4.66
CA ILE A 168 30.12 -2.92 -5.34
C ILE A 168 30.61 -1.49 -5.04
N ASN A 169 29.69 -0.56 -4.72
CA ASN A 169 30.04 0.78 -4.30
C ASN A 169 30.58 0.85 -2.86
N LYS A 170 30.45 -0.22 -2.07
CA LYS A 170 31.02 -0.34 -0.73
C LYS A 170 32.49 -0.79 -0.77
N SER A 171 33.29 -0.08 -1.55
CA SER A 171 34.70 -0.40 -1.79
C SER A 171 35.70 0.47 -1.00
N GLY A 172 35.21 1.40 -0.17
CA GLY A 172 36.04 2.27 0.65
C GLY A 172 36.70 1.56 1.83
N TYR A 173 37.74 2.20 2.40
CA TYR A 173 38.55 1.67 3.51
C TYR A 173 37.70 1.19 4.69
N ASP A 174 36.72 2.00 5.15
CA ASP A 174 35.91 1.68 6.31
C ASP A 174 35.06 0.43 6.11
N TRP A 175 34.67 0.13 4.86
CA TRP A 175 33.93 -1.09 4.53
C TRP A 175 34.82 -2.32 4.60
N TRP A 176 36.06 -2.24 4.06
CA TRP A 176 36.98 -3.34 4.06
C TRP A 176 37.61 -3.59 5.43
N ASN A 177 37.79 -2.55 6.23
CA ASN A 177 38.29 -2.66 7.60
C ASN A 177 37.20 -3.11 8.60
N GLY A 178 35.95 -3.09 8.20
CA GLY A 178 34.82 -3.51 9.05
C GLY A 178 34.22 -2.39 9.92
N ASP A 179 34.63 -1.13 9.73
CA ASP A 179 34.30 0.00 10.61
C ASP A 179 33.17 0.88 10.10
N ALA A 180 32.62 0.60 8.89
CA ALA A 180 31.64 1.47 8.25
C ALA A 180 30.41 1.76 9.12
N LEU A 181 29.93 0.77 9.89
CA LEU A 181 28.81 0.99 10.81
C LEU A 181 29.15 1.98 11.92
N TRP A 182 30.39 1.96 12.43
CA TRP A 182 30.87 2.94 13.41
C TRP A 182 30.90 4.34 12.81
N VAL A 183 31.49 4.48 11.63
CA VAL A 183 31.59 5.76 10.93
C VAL A 183 30.19 6.35 10.69
N VAL A 184 29.22 5.55 10.24
CA VAL A 184 27.85 6.00 10.02
C VAL A 184 27.25 6.62 11.31
N PHE A 185 27.36 5.95 12.45
CA PHE A 185 26.77 6.46 13.69
C PHE A 185 27.57 7.59 14.36
N THR A 186 28.76 7.92 13.87
CA THR A 186 29.52 9.11 14.28
C THR A 186 29.22 10.32 13.39
N THR A 187 28.55 10.16 12.24
CA THR A 187 28.11 11.29 11.42
C THR A 187 26.94 12.03 12.09
N GLU A 188 26.89 13.35 11.91
CA GLU A 188 25.85 14.19 12.51
C GLU A 188 24.43 13.72 12.18
N GLU A 189 24.21 13.27 10.96
CA GLU A 189 22.90 12.84 10.45
C GLU A 189 22.34 11.63 11.21
N TYR A 190 23.18 10.67 11.58
CA TYR A 190 22.77 9.42 12.25
C TYR A 190 23.27 9.30 13.68
N TYR A 191 23.82 10.37 14.22
CA TYR A 191 24.41 10.38 15.57
C TYR A 191 23.42 9.90 16.64
N SER A 192 23.85 8.90 17.42
CA SER A 192 23.09 8.37 18.54
C SER A 192 24.03 7.96 19.67
N PRO A 193 24.08 8.72 20.78
CA PRO A 193 24.97 8.39 21.90
C PRO A 193 24.69 7.03 22.53
N VAL A 194 23.41 6.59 22.50
CA VAL A 194 23.00 5.28 23.03
C VAL A 194 23.57 4.15 22.15
N ILE A 195 23.43 4.29 20.83
CA ILE A 195 23.96 3.28 19.88
C ILE A 195 25.48 3.25 19.92
N LEU A 196 26.12 4.41 19.93
CA LEU A 196 27.59 4.49 19.99
C LEU A 196 28.14 3.87 21.28
N LYS A 197 27.50 4.10 22.43
CA LYS A 197 27.91 3.45 23.68
C LYS A 197 27.78 1.92 23.60
N LEU A 198 26.71 1.41 23.00
CA LEU A 198 26.51 -0.02 22.77
C LEU A 198 27.60 -0.58 21.85
N LEU A 199 27.85 0.08 20.72
CA LEU A 199 28.87 -0.34 19.74
C LEU A 199 30.28 -0.26 20.31
N ALA A 200 30.61 0.77 21.10
CA ALA A 200 31.88 0.89 21.78
C ALA A 200 32.12 -0.24 22.79
N SER A 201 31.06 -0.63 23.51
CA SER A 201 31.15 -1.74 24.48
C SER A 201 31.21 -3.12 23.81
N HIS A 202 30.74 -3.24 22.57
CA HIS A 202 30.63 -4.50 21.82
C HIS A 202 31.06 -4.28 20.37
N TYR A 203 32.33 -3.92 20.17
CA TYR A 203 32.82 -3.52 18.84
C TYR A 203 32.65 -4.59 17.75
N TRP A 204 32.61 -5.87 18.12
CA TRP A 204 32.30 -6.96 17.19
C TRP A 204 30.92 -6.79 16.47
N LEU A 205 29.97 -6.04 17.06
CA LEU A 205 28.71 -5.70 16.41
C LEU A 205 28.93 -4.78 15.20
N VAL A 206 29.95 -3.89 15.27
CA VAL A 206 30.32 -3.02 14.16
C VAL A 206 30.75 -3.85 12.97
N ASN A 207 31.67 -4.81 13.21
CA ASN A 207 32.16 -5.68 12.15
C ASN A 207 31.04 -6.57 11.57
N ILE A 208 30.22 -7.21 12.42
CA ILE A 208 29.07 -8.01 11.95
C ILE A 208 28.08 -7.16 11.14
N GLY A 209 27.75 -5.96 11.59
CA GLY A 209 26.86 -5.07 10.87
C GLY A 209 27.44 -4.63 9.53
N THR A 210 28.72 -4.27 9.49
CA THR A 210 29.42 -3.86 8.26
C THR A 210 29.51 -5.00 7.26
N TYR A 211 30.14 -6.11 7.63
CA TYR A 211 30.31 -7.25 6.71
C TYR A 211 29.00 -7.96 6.40
N GLY A 212 28.09 -8.03 7.38
CA GLY A 212 26.74 -8.57 7.17
C GLY A 212 25.94 -7.80 6.11
N THR A 213 26.06 -6.48 6.10
CA THR A 213 25.45 -5.64 5.06
C THR A 213 26.03 -5.96 3.69
N ILE A 214 27.36 -5.99 3.54
CA ILE A 214 28.02 -6.34 2.27
C ILE A 214 27.60 -7.74 1.81
N LEU A 215 27.61 -8.72 2.72
CA LEU A 215 27.26 -10.11 2.41
C LEU A 215 25.82 -10.24 1.92
N ILE A 216 24.86 -9.60 2.61
CA ILE A 216 23.45 -9.62 2.21
C ILE A 216 23.30 -8.95 0.85
N GLU A 217 23.88 -7.76 0.65
CA GLU A 217 23.74 -7.01 -0.59
C GLU A 217 24.42 -7.74 -1.77
N LEU A 218 25.55 -8.39 -1.57
CA LEU A 218 26.25 -9.15 -2.61
C LEU A 218 25.55 -10.48 -2.91
N ALA A 219 25.02 -11.17 -1.89
CA ALA A 219 24.34 -12.45 -2.07
C ALA A 219 22.96 -12.29 -2.73
N PHE A 220 22.25 -11.20 -2.42
CA PHE A 220 20.86 -10.97 -2.85
C PHE A 220 20.69 -11.07 -4.37
N PRO A 221 21.41 -10.32 -5.24
CA PRO A 221 21.17 -10.31 -6.68
C PRO A 221 21.36 -11.66 -7.35
N PHE A 222 22.13 -12.57 -6.76
CA PHE A 222 22.43 -13.89 -7.32
C PHE A 222 21.55 -15.00 -6.74
N LEU A 223 21.35 -15.00 -5.43
CA LEU A 223 20.73 -16.12 -4.72
C LEU A 223 19.21 -15.93 -4.50
N ILE A 224 18.67 -14.71 -4.65
CA ILE A 224 17.23 -14.44 -4.46
C ILE A 224 16.34 -15.19 -5.47
N TRP A 225 16.91 -15.61 -6.62
CA TRP A 225 16.19 -16.32 -7.66
C TRP A 225 15.97 -17.80 -7.34
N GLN A 226 16.76 -18.37 -6.45
CA GLN A 226 16.68 -19.78 -6.06
C GLN A 226 15.58 -19.98 -5.02
N GLU A 227 14.78 -21.03 -5.18
CA GLU A 227 13.64 -21.30 -4.28
C GLU A 227 14.05 -21.56 -2.83
N ARG A 228 15.22 -22.22 -2.63
CA ARG A 228 15.71 -22.59 -1.30
C ARG A 228 16.25 -21.39 -0.51
N THR A 229 16.98 -20.50 -1.16
CA THR A 229 17.64 -19.35 -0.51
C THR A 229 16.75 -18.13 -0.41
N ARG A 230 15.77 -17.99 -1.32
CA ARG A 230 14.85 -16.84 -1.40
C ARG A 230 14.22 -16.44 -0.06
N PRO A 231 13.59 -17.34 0.73
CA PRO A 231 12.93 -16.91 1.96
C PRO A 231 13.90 -16.33 2.99
N TYR A 232 15.11 -16.87 3.07
CA TYR A 232 16.14 -16.40 4.00
C TYR A 232 16.70 -15.05 3.58
N LEU A 233 16.99 -14.87 2.30
CA LEU A 233 17.47 -13.58 1.77
C LEU A 233 16.41 -12.50 1.83
N LEU A 234 15.16 -12.85 1.56
CA LEU A 234 14.05 -11.90 1.70
C LEU A 234 13.91 -11.48 3.16
N ALA A 235 13.96 -12.41 4.10
CA ALA A 235 13.92 -12.09 5.53
C ALA A 235 15.13 -11.23 5.94
N ALA A 236 16.35 -11.57 5.49
CA ALA A 236 17.55 -10.79 5.78
C ALA A 236 17.47 -9.35 5.22
N ALA A 237 16.99 -9.19 3.97
CA ALA A 237 16.81 -7.87 3.36
C ALA A 237 15.72 -7.04 4.09
N LEU A 238 14.61 -7.66 4.49
CA LEU A 238 13.57 -6.98 5.27
C LEU A 238 14.09 -6.57 6.66
N LEU A 239 14.88 -7.43 7.33
CA LEU A 239 15.51 -7.10 8.61
C LEU A 239 16.55 -5.98 8.46
N LEU A 240 17.35 -6.00 7.40
CA LEU A 240 18.30 -4.93 7.09
C LEU A 240 17.59 -3.57 6.95
N HIS A 241 16.50 -3.52 6.20
CA HIS A 241 15.75 -2.27 6.08
C HIS A 241 14.95 -1.90 7.33
N ALA A 242 14.46 -2.86 8.10
CA ALA A 242 13.82 -2.59 9.39
C ALA A 242 14.84 -1.94 10.37
N GLN A 243 16.07 -2.44 10.39
CA GLN A 243 17.13 -1.87 11.21
C GLN A 243 17.53 -0.47 10.71
N PHE A 244 17.61 -0.20 9.40
CA PHE A 244 17.83 1.15 8.86
C PHE A 244 16.70 2.12 9.28
N ALA A 245 15.44 1.66 9.23
CA ALA A 245 14.32 2.46 9.70
C ALA A 245 14.48 2.87 11.17
N VAL A 246 14.78 1.91 12.05
CA VAL A 246 14.80 2.14 13.50
C VAL A 246 16.08 2.83 13.95
N LEU A 247 17.25 2.34 13.52
CA LEU A 247 18.55 2.82 14.03
C LEU A 247 19.00 4.11 13.36
N MET A 248 18.74 4.23 12.03
CA MET A 248 19.14 5.39 11.24
C MET A 248 17.99 6.37 10.97
N ARG A 249 16.78 6.07 11.46
CA ARG A 249 15.57 6.87 11.21
C ARG A 249 15.19 7.02 9.72
N LEU A 250 15.68 6.12 8.87
CA LEU A 250 15.43 6.11 7.44
C LEU A 250 14.08 5.44 7.10
N PHE A 251 13.00 5.88 7.76
CA PHE A 251 11.67 5.25 7.63
C PHE A 251 11.15 5.23 6.19
N TYR A 252 11.26 6.38 5.50
CA TYR A 252 10.76 6.51 4.13
C TYR A 252 11.51 5.59 3.15
N PHE A 253 12.84 5.65 3.17
CA PHE A 253 13.70 4.77 2.38
C PHE A 253 13.40 3.30 2.64
N SER A 254 13.41 2.90 3.91
CA SER A 254 13.20 1.51 4.30
C SER A 254 11.81 1.01 3.87
N PHE A 255 10.78 1.84 4.02
CA PHE A 255 9.43 1.47 3.61
C PHE A 255 9.34 1.25 2.10
N VAL A 256 9.90 2.14 1.28
CA VAL A 256 9.93 1.98 -0.19
C VAL A 256 10.69 0.71 -0.59
N MET A 257 11.85 0.45 0.03
CA MET A 257 12.64 -0.77 -0.23
C MET A 257 11.86 -2.03 0.14
N MET A 258 11.20 -2.05 1.31
CA MET A 258 10.35 -3.18 1.72
C MET A 258 9.21 -3.42 0.72
N MET A 259 8.59 -2.36 0.18
CA MET A 259 7.56 -2.50 -0.86
C MET A 259 8.13 -3.11 -2.15
N GLY A 260 9.33 -2.74 -2.55
CA GLY A 260 10.03 -3.35 -3.68
C GLY A 260 10.31 -4.86 -3.46
N HIS A 261 10.73 -5.23 -2.25
CA HIS A 261 10.97 -6.63 -1.88
C HIS A 261 9.72 -7.51 -1.93
N MET A 262 8.52 -6.94 -1.77
CA MET A 262 7.27 -7.70 -1.92
C MET A 262 7.12 -8.36 -3.29
N SER A 263 7.81 -7.86 -4.32
CA SER A 263 7.83 -8.47 -5.65
C SER A 263 8.42 -9.90 -5.67
N PHE A 264 9.23 -10.26 -4.66
CA PHE A 264 9.84 -11.58 -4.52
C PHE A 264 9.00 -12.56 -3.70
N VAL A 265 7.91 -12.10 -3.06
CA VAL A 265 6.98 -12.98 -2.34
C VAL A 265 6.25 -13.85 -3.34
N ARG A 266 6.34 -15.16 -3.15
CA ARG A 266 5.71 -16.12 -4.05
C ARG A 266 4.20 -16.19 -3.83
N PRO A 267 3.40 -16.19 -4.91
CA PRO A 267 1.95 -16.37 -4.79
C PRO A 267 1.56 -17.64 -4.03
N GLU A 268 2.35 -18.72 -4.18
CA GLU A 268 2.10 -20.00 -3.52
C GLU A 268 2.22 -19.91 -1.98
N TRP A 269 3.12 -19.05 -1.47
CA TRP A 269 3.23 -18.81 -0.02
C TRP A 269 1.97 -18.13 0.51
N LEU A 270 1.49 -17.11 -0.20
CA LEU A 270 0.26 -16.41 0.16
C LEU A 270 -0.96 -17.34 0.05
N THR A 271 -1.01 -18.15 -0.99
CA THR A 271 -2.09 -19.15 -1.17
C THR A 271 -2.10 -20.17 -0.04
N ARG A 272 -0.93 -20.74 0.33
CA ARG A 272 -0.83 -21.70 1.46
C ARG A 272 -1.27 -21.07 2.77
N LEU A 273 -0.80 -19.87 3.08
CA LEU A 273 -1.22 -19.12 4.27
C LEU A 273 -2.72 -18.82 4.24
N GLY A 274 -3.23 -18.38 3.09
CA GLY A 274 -4.65 -18.10 2.90
C GLY A 274 -5.52 -19.34 3.08
N LEU A 275 -5.13 -20.49 2.51
CA LEU A 275 -5.85 -21.75 2.68
C LEU A 275 -5.77 -22.27 4.13
N ALA A 276 -4.64 -22.11 4.81
CA ALA A 276 -4.51 -22.43 6.22
C ALA A 276 -5.42 -21.54 7.07
N TRP A 277 -5.45 -20.24 6.78
CA TRP A 277 -6.35 -19.27 7.41
C TRP A 277 -7.82 -19.66 7.18
N LYS A 278 -8.22 -19.90 5.93
CA LYS A 278 -9.58 -20.31 5.57
C LYS A 278 -9.99 -21.59 6.30
N ARG A 279 -9.13 -22.61 6.37
CA ARG A 279 -9.40 -23.84 7.12
C ARG A 279 -9.60 -23.58 8.61
N LYS A 280 -8.80 -22.69 9.22
CA LYS A 280 -8.92 -22.34 10.63
C LYS A 280 -10.19 -21.54 10.93
N MET A 281 -10.56 -20.63 10.02
CA MET A 281 -11.66 -19.69 10.25
C MET A 281 -13.02 -20.21 9.77
N GLY A 282 -13.04 -21.13 8.81
CA GLY A 282 -14.24 -21.64 8.15
C GLY A 282 -14.86 -20.67 7.16
N ASP A 283 -15.87 -21.15 6.43
CA ASP A 283 -16.73 -20.32 5.60
C ASP A 283 -17.81 -19.66 6.46
N MET A 284 -18.27 -18.48 6.07
CA MET A 284 -19.36 -17.78 6.74
C MET A 284 -20.42 -17.39 5.71
N GLU A 285 -21.69 -17.39 6.10
CA GLU A 285 -22.78 -17.05 5.22
C GLU A 285 -23.34 -15.67 5.56
N MET A 286 -23.28 -14.76 4.61
CA MET A 286 -23.81 -13.39 4.73
C MET A 286 -25.19 -13.34 4.12
N ILE A 287 -26.21 -13.10 4.98
CA ILE A 287 -27.61 -12.98 4.59
C ILE A 287 -27.94 -11.52 4.34
N TYR A 288 -28.43 -11.20 3.16
CA TYR A 288 -28.72 -9.84 2.76
C TYR A 288 -30.09 -9.71 2.06
N ASP A 289 -30.62 -8.49 1.96
CA ASP A 289 -31.83 -8.16 1.24
C ASP A 289 -31.50 -7.87 -0.24
N GLY A 290 -31.84 -8.77 -1.15
CA GLY A 290 -31.63 -8.58 -2.59
C GLY A 290 -32.51 -7.47 -3.21
N GLY A 291 -33.62 -7.11 -2.57
CA GLY A 291 -34.48 -5.97 -2.95
C GLY A 291 -33.91 -4.62 -2.51
N CYS A 292 -32.93 -4.60 -1.62
CA CYS A 292 -32.31 -3.38 -1.11
C CYS A 292 -31.03 -3.05 -1.88
N GLY A 293 -31.02 -2.05 -2.71
CA GLY A 293 -29.85 -1.64 -3.50
C GLY A 293 -28.62 -1.28 -2.66
N PHE A 294 -28.79 -0.75 -1.45
CA PHE A 294 -27.71 -0.48 -0.50
C PHE A 294 -27.13 -1.80 0.04
N CYS A 295 -27.97 -2.75 0.43
CA CYS A 295 -27.53 -4.05 0.96
C CYS A 295 -26.73 -4.84 -0.08
N VAL A 296 -27.19 -4.87 -1.32
CA VAL A 296 -26.48 -5.49 -2.45
C VAL A 296 -25.10 -4.85 -2.67
N ARG A 297 -24.99 -3.52 -2.58
CA ARG A 297 -23.71 -2.81 -2.73
C ARG A 297 -22.75 -3.11 -1.59
N SER A 298 -23.23 -3.15 -0.36
CA SER A 298 -22.45 -3.53 0.81
C SER A 298 -21.91 -4.96 0.68
N MET A 299 -22.75 -5.89 0.25
CA MET A 299 -22.34 -7.27 -0.02
C MET A 299 -21.26 -7.34 -1.12
N ILE A 300 -21.40 -6.61 -2.23
CA ILE A 300 -20.40 -6.54 -3.30
C ILE A 300 -19.07 -5.99 -2.77
N TRP A 301 -19.11 -5.01 -1.87
CA TRP A 301 -17.91 -4.49 -1.22
C TRP A 301 -17.13 -5.60 -0.49
N PHE A 302 -17.79 -6.37 0.35
CA PHE A 302 -17.13 -7.47 1.06
C PHE A 302 -16.57 -8.53 0.11
N LEU A 303 -17.35 -8.94 -0.89
CA LEU A 303 -16.92 -9.93 -1.88
C LEU A 303 -15.72 -9.44 -2.73
N ALA A 304 -15.60 -8.14 -2.97
CA ALA A 304 -14.49 -7.59 -3.74
C ALA A 304 -13.15 -7.72 -3.01
N PHE A 305 -13.17 -7.75 -1.66
CA PHE A 305 -12.01 -7.91 -0.80
C PHE A 305 -11.82 -9.35 -0.28
N ASP A 306 -12.80 -10.22 -0.45
CA ASP A 306 -12.71 -11.63 -0.08
C ASP A 306 -11.92 -12.44 -1.12
N GLY A 307 -10.60 -12.29 -1.08
CA GLY A 307 -9.68 -13.02 -1.96
C GLY A 307 -9.62 -14.53 -1.69
N LEU A 308 -10.12 -15.00 -0.54
CA LEU A 308 -10.11 -16.41 -0.15
C LEU A 308 -11.44 -17.13 -0.40
N GLY A 309 -12.49 -16.38 -0.78
CA GLY A 309 -13.82 -16.93 -1.00
C GLY A 309 -14.42 -17.54 0.29
N GLN A 310 -14.26 -16.85 1.43
CA GLN A 310 -14.79 -17.26 2.72
C GLN A 310 -16.25 -16.86 2.92
N ILE A 311 -16.72 -15.84 2.17
CA ILE A 311 -18.07 -15.31 2.28
C ILE A 311 -18.97 -15.98 1.26
N LYS A 312 -19.91 -16.80 1.71
CA LYS A 312 -21.07 -17.23 0.95
C LYS A 312 -22.18 -16.19 1.12
N THR A 313 -22.99 -15.99 0.11
CA THR A 313 -24.06 -15.00 0.14
C THR A 313 -25.40 -15.65 -0.04
N ARG A 314 -26.41 -15.26 0.78
CA ARG A 314 -27.79 -15.69 0.68
C ARG A 314 -28.70 -14.49 0.57
N ASP A 315 -29.53 -14.43 -0.46
CA ASP A 315 -30.61 -13.47 -0.58
C ASP A 315 -31.86 -14.06 0.07
N PHE A 316 -32.27 -13.53 1.23
CA PHE A 316 -33.37 -14.12 1.97
C PHE A 316 -34.74 -13.98 1.28
N ARG A 317 -34.88 -13.09 0.29
CA ARG A 317 -36.11 -12.96 -0.48
C ARG A 317 -36.35 -14.12 -1.47
N THR A 318 -35.28 -14.72 -1.93
CA THR A 318 -35.34 -15.85 -2.87
C THR A 318 -34.99 -17.18 -2.24
N ASP A 319 -34.21 -17.16 -1.17
CA ASP A 319 -33.74 -18.34 -0.43
C ASP A 319 -33.76 -18.03 1.10
N PRO A 320 -34.91 -18.26 1.79
CA PRO A 320 -35.06 -17.99 3.21
C PRO A 320 -34.02 -18.73 4.06
N SER A 321 -33.56 -18.09 5.13
CA SER A 321 -32.59 -18.68 6.05
C SER A 321 -33.24 -19.65 7.02
N PRO A 322 -32.68 -20.83 7.26
CA PRO A 322 -33.19 -21.74 8.31
C PRO A 322 -32.85 -21.28 9.73
N VAL A 323 -31.95 -20.31 9.89
CA VAL A 323 -31.40 -19.90 11.19
C VAL A 323 -31.98 -18.56 11.68
N VAL A 324 -32.35 -17.67 10.77
CA VAL A 324 -32.82 -16.31 11.08
C VAL A 324 -34.17 -16.07 10.41
N SER A 325 -35.12 -15.52 11.15
CA SER A 325 -36.45 -15.21 10.61
C SER A 325 -36.45 -14.01 9.65
N ASP A 326 -37.34 -14.00 8.68
CA ASP A 326 -37.47 -12.91 7.69
C ASP A 326 -37.67 -11.56 8.35
N ALA A 327 -38.48 -11.47 9.40
CA ALA A 327 -38.70 -10.24 10.16
C ALA A 327 -37.43 -9.69 10.84
N GLN A 328 -36.49 -10.54 11.17
CA GLN A 328 -35.18 -10.14 11.70
C GLN A 328 -34.26 -9.66 10.57
N MET A 329 -34.26 -10.38 9.44
CA MET A 329 -33.45 -10.05 8.25
C MET A 329 -33.87 -8.75 7.58
N GLU A 330 -35.14 -8.37 7.69
CA GLU A 330 -35.63 -7.05 7.27
C GLU A 330 -35.05 -5.89 8.10
N LYS A 331 -34.58 -6.13 9.33
CA LYS A 331 -34.05 -5.07 10.21
C LYS A 331 -32.55 -4.91 10.13
N ALA A 332 -31.79 -5.98 9.89
CA ALA A 332 -30.35 -5.97 9.92
C ALA A 332 -29.74 -6.98 8.92
N LEU A 333 -28.46 -6.77 8.55
CA LEU A 333 -27.65 -7.78 7.90
C LEU A 333 -27.28 -8.84 8.94
N TYR A 334 -27.33 -10.11 8.55
CA TYR A 334 -26.94 -11.24 9.39
C TYR A 334 -25.73 -11.98 8.80
N LEU A 335 -24.87 -12.46 9.68
CA LEU A 335 -23.75 -13.33 9.37
C LEU A 335 -23.90 -14.63 10.14
N VAL A 336 -24.08 -15.74 9.43
CA VAL A 336 -24.12 -17.08 10.03
C VAL A 336 -22.71 -17.67 10.00
N LEU A 337 -22.25 -18.10 11.17
CA LEU A 337 -20.92 -18.64 11.38
C LEU A 337 -20.90 -20.16 11.15
N PRO A 338 -19.70 -20.77 11.00
CA PRO A 338 -19.57 -22.22 10.83
C PRO A 338 -20.14 -23.04 12.01
N ASP A 339 -20.21 -22.45 13.19
CA ASP A 339 -20.79 -23.06 14.41
C ASP A 339 -22.32 -22.89 14.53
N GLY A 340 -22.96 -22.30 13.52
CA GLY A 340 -24.40 -22.06 13.49
C GLY A 340 -24.87 -20.79 14.21
N ARG A 341 -24.00 -20.04 14.88
CA ARG A 341 -24.36 -18.75 15.49
C ARG A 341 -24.61 -17.71 14.44
N ALA A 342 -25.62 -16.87 14.65
CA ALA A 342 -25.93 -15.74 13.82
C ALA A 342 -25.55 -14.42 14.52
N LEU A 343 -24.71 -13.63 13.87
CA LEU A 343 -24.35 -12.28 14.30
C LEU A 343 -25.14 -11.26 13.50
N ALA A 344 -25.59 -10.19 14.14
CA ALA A 344 -26.42 -9.17 13.51
C ALA A 344 -25.70 -7.81 13.44
N GLY A 345 -26.02 -7.03 12.45
CA GLY A 345 -25.71 -5.61 12.40
C GLY A 345 -24.20 -5.29 12.43
N PHE A 346 -23.82 -4.36 13.29
CA PHE A 346 -22.42 -3.91 13.40
C PHE A 346 -21.47 -5.01 13.86
N GLU A 347 -21.92 -5.92 14.71
CA GLU A 347 -21.13 -7.06 15.16
C GLU A 347 -20.78 -8.00 13.99
N ALA A 348 -21.72 -8.24 13.06
CA ALA A 348 -21.46 -8.99 11.85
C ALA A 348 -20.37 -8.34 10.98
N TYR A 349 -20.39 -7.01 10.82
CA TYR A 349 -19.34 -6.27 10.11
C TYR A 349 -17.98 -6.40 10.77
N ARG A 350 -17.90 -6.19 12.08
CA ARG A 350 -16.65 -6.36 12.85
C ARG A 350 -16.06 -7.75 12.67
N TYR A 351 -16.90 -8.76 12.74
CA TYR A 351 -16.47 -10.14 12.60
C TYR A 351 -15.90 -10.42 11.20
N VAL A 352 -16.56 -9.95 10.14
CA VAL A 352 -16.07 -10.09 8.76
C VAL A 352 -14.73 -9.39 8.56
N VAL A 353 -14.55 -8.18 9.09
CA VAL A 353 -13.30 -7.43 8.99
C VAL A 353 -12.12 -8.19 9.60
N LEU A 354 -12.30 -8.89 10.73
CA LEU A 354 -11.23 -9.71 11.32
C LEU A 354 -10.92 -10.98 10.52
N ARG A 355 -11.92 -11.57 9.88
CA ARG A 355 -11.82 -12.89 9.24
C ARG A 355 -11.34 -12.81 7.79
N VAL A 356 -11.61 -11.73 7.11
CA VAL A 356 -11.25 -11.51 5.70
C VAL A 356 -9.99 -10.67 5.62
N PRO A 357 -8.81 -11.26 5.29
CA PRO A 357 -7.53 -10.55 5.28
C PRO A 357 -7.52 -9.30 4.39
N GLY A 358 -8.26 -9.30 3.27
CA GLY A 358 -8.38 -8.12 2.41
C GLY A 358 -9.06 -6.91 3.07
N LEU A 359 -9.72 -7.08 4.22
CA LEU A 359 -10.39 -6.02 4.98
C LEU A 359 -9.60 -5.57 6.21
N TRP A 360 -8.44 -6.15 6.52
CA TRP A 360 -7.67 -5.84 7.74
C TRP A 360 -7.25 -4.37 7.86
N TRP A 361 -7.13 -3.65 6.76
CA TRP A 361 -6.88 -2.22 6.78
C TRP A 361 -7.99 -1.41 7.48
N GLN A 362 -9.18 -2.01 7.67
CA GLN A 362 -10.30 -1.43 8.40
C GLN A 362 -10.28 -1.74 9.90
N ILE A 363 -9.42 -2.65 10.37
CA ILE A 363 -9.36 -3.03 11.79
C ILE A 363 -9.21 -1.80 12.72
N PRO A 364 -8.33 -0.82 12.45
CA PRO A 364 -8.24 0.35 13.30
C PRO A 364 -9.57 1.10 13.44
N LEU A 365 -10.34 1.20 12.34
CA LEU A 365 -11.63 1.87 12.33
C LEU A 365 -12.68 1.14 13.17
N PHE A 366 -12.70 -0.21 13.15
CA PHE A 366 -13.73 -1.01 13.80
C PHE A 366 -13.38 -1.45 15.23
N TYR A 367 -12.09 -1.40 15.62
CA TYR A 367 -11.61 -1.92 16.90
C TYR A 367 -10.99 -0.89 17.83
N VAL A 368 -10.85 0.37 17.43
CA VAL A 368 -10.53 1.46 18.37
C VAL A 368 -11.72 1.64 19.31
N PRO A 369 -11.53 1.50 20.64
CA PRO A 369 -12.64 1.43 21.61
C PRO A 369 -13.59 2.63 21.55
N VAL A 370 -13.06 3.84 21.36
CA VAL A 370 -13.86 5.08 21.26
C VAL A 370 -14.78 5.02 20.03
N PHE A 371 -14.24 4.63 18.86
CA PHE A 371 -15.03 4.58 17.63
C PHE A 371 -16.05 3.43 17.67
N SER A 372 -15.66 2.23 18.12
CA SER A 372 -16.54 1.06 18.07
C SER A 372 -17.74 1.18 19.03
N ARG A 373 -17.56 1.75 20.23
CA ARG A 373 -18.62 1.84 21.25
C ARG A 373 -19.54 3.03 21.06
N LEU A 374 -19.01 4.20 20.65
CA LEU A 374 -19.78 5.44 20.58
C LEU A 374 -20.37 5.71 19.19
N VAL A 375 -19.69 5.23 18.13
CA VAL A 375 -20.00 5.61 16.76
C VAL A 375 -20.51 4.43 15.94
N GLY A 376 -19.95 3.25 16.13
CA GLY A 376 -20.22 2.09 15.27
C GLY A 376 -21.67 1.63 15.30
N ASP A 377 -22.23 1.34 16.49
CA ASP A 377 -23.63 0.91 16.61
C ASP A 377 -24.60 2.03 16.23
N SER A 378 -24.31 3.28 16.58
CA SER A 378 -25.14 4.44 16.25
C SER A 378 -25.16 4.70 14.74
N ILE A 379 -24.00 4.68 14.08
CA ILE A 379 -23.93 4.82 12.61
C ILE A 379 -24.62 3.64 11.93
N TYR A 380 -24.37 2.41 12.39
CA TYR A 380 -25.04 1.25 11.81
C TYR A 380 -26.56 1.35 11.92
N SER A 381 -27.09 1.68 13.10
CA SER A 381 -28.53 1.82 13.34
C SER A 381 -29.15 2.94 12.48
N TRP A 382 -28.44 4.05 12.33
CA TRP A 382 -28.87 5.12 11.44
C TRP A 382 -28.90 4.67 9.97
N ILE A 383 -27.84 3.98 9.49
CA ILE A 383 -27.79 3.42 8.14
C ILE A 383 -28.91 2.39 7.94
N ALA A 384 -29.11 1.50 8.89
CA ALA A 384 -30.13 0.45 8.83
C ALA A 384 -31.55 1.06 8.77
N GLY A 385 -31.81 2.11 9.53
CA GLY A 385 -33.10 2.85 9.51
C GLY A 385 -33.32 3.66 8.22
N ASN A 386 -32.26 4.08 7.54
CA ASN A 386 -32.34 4.93 6.35
C ASN A 386 -31.96 4.21 5.03
N ARG A 387 -32.02 2.87 4.99
CA ARG A 387 -31.58 2.05 3.85
C ARG A 387 -32.30 2.39 2.54
N SER A 388 -33.60 2.64 2.58
CA SER A 388 -34.41 2.99 1.40
C SER A 388 -33.98 4.33 0.81
N TRP A 389 -33.81 5.34 1.66
CA TRP A 389 -33.31 6.66 1.28
C TRP A 389 -31.87 6.61 0.72
N LEU A 390 -30.97 5.91 1.39
CA LEU A 390 -29.60 5.67 0.88
C LEU A 390 -29.62 4.93 -0.46
N SER A 391 -30.50 3.97 -0.63
CA SER A 391 -30.68 3.23 -1.89
C SER A 391 -31.16 4.16 -3.02
N SER A 392 -32.08 5.09 -2.77
CA SER A 392 -32.57 6.04 -3.77
C SER A 392 -31.49 7.04 -4.20
N ILE A 393 -30.76 7.63 -3.27
CA ILE A 393 -29.62 8.54 -3.57
C ILE A 393 -28.57 7.81 -4.42
N LEU A 394 -28.16 6.62 -3.99
CA LEU A 394 -27.16 5.85 -4.71
C LEU A 394 -27.64 5.39 -6.10
N THR A 395 -28.94 5.33 -6.34
CA THR A 395 -29.51 5.02 -7.65
C THR A 395 -29.55 6.27 -8.53
N ALA A 396 -29.87 7.43 -7.96
CA ALA A 396 -29.85 8.72 -8.65
C ALA A 396 -28.45 9.11 -9.15
N LEU A 397 -27.44 8.99 -8.27
CA LEU A 397 -26.02 9.22 -8.61
C LEU A 397 -25.45 8.27 -9.70
N HIS A 398 -26.22 7.31 -10.15
CA HIS A 398 -25.82 6.33 -11.16
C HIS A 398 -26.49 6.54 -12.52
N ARG A 399 -27.51 7.40 -12.56
CA ARG A 399 -28.19 7.79 -13.79
C ARG A 399 -27.62 9.06 -14.43
N SER A 400 -26.80 9.81 -13.65
CA SER A 400 -25.96 10.92 -14.09
C SER A 400 -24.53 10.43 -14.41
#